data_99966a008c47982b55ae854e00a884b8
#
_entry.id   99966a008c47982b55ae854e00a884b8
#
_cell.length_a   1.000
_cell.length_b   1.000
_cell.length_c   1.000
_cell.angle_alpha   90.00
_cell.angle_beta   90.00
_cell.angle_gamma   90.00
#
_symmetry.space_group_name_H-M   'P 1'
#
loop_
_entity.id
_entity.type
_entity.pdbx_description
1 polymer ?
#
loop_
_entity_poly.entity_id
_entity_poly.type
_entity_poly.pdbx_seq_one_letter_code
_entity_poly.pdbx_strand_id
1 'polypeptide(L)'
;MNFNRKYPYPFLLKKLTAVFFLLVLCNTSLADRVKDLASFAAARSNQLIGYGLVVGLQGTGDGASIFFTTQSLASVLGKLGVSITGQLADFEAANQATGRLDLKNVAAVMVTGELPGFSKPGQRIDVSVSAIGKATNLRGGNLLLTSLRGADG
;
A
#
# COMPACT_ATOMS: atom_id res chain seq x y z
N MET A 1 -33.23 86.06 1.02
CA MET A 1 -32.71 85.31 -0.13
C MET A 1 -32.95 83.86 0.13
N ASN A 2 -34.08 83.36 -0.41
CA ASN A 2 -34.51 81.93 -0.21
C ASN A 2 -33.92 81.05 -1.31
N PHE A 3 -32.96 80.23 -0.97
CA PHE A 3 -32.49 79.15 -1.89
C PHE A 3 -33.21 77.86 -1.61
N ASN A 4 -34.36 77.74 -2.24
CA ASN A 4 -35.13 76.45 -2.23
C ASN A 4 -34.66 75.64 -3.47
N ARG A 5 -33.56 74.87 -3.33
CA ARG A 5 -33.12 73.97 -4.38
C ARG A 5 -33.89 72.63 -4.18
N LYS A 6 -35.05 72.53 -4.86
CA LYS A 6 -35.74 71.25 -5.08
C LYS A 6 -34.83 70.36 -5.95
N TYR A 7 -34.32 69.29 -5.38
CA TYR A 7 -33.60 68.23 -6.13
C TYR A 7 -34.60 67.45 -7.00
N PRO A 8 -34.48 67.45 -8.34
CA PRO A 8 -35.50 66.92 -9.24
C PRO A 8 -35.41 65.42 -9.50
N TYR A 9 -34.69 64.65 -8.70
CA TYR A 9 -34.43 63.25 -9.05
C TYR A 9 -34.83 62.20 -7.99
N PRO A 10 -36.00 62.26 -7.34
CA PRO A 10 -36.40 61.21 -6.40
C PRO A 10 -36.59 59.87 -7.09
N PHE A 11 -36.88 59.86 -8.39
CA PHE A 11 -37.11 58.68 -9.20
C PHE A 11 -35.79 57.93 -9.55
N LEU A 12 -34.73 58.67 -9.85
CA LEU A 12 -33.42 58.10 -10.13
C LEU A 12 -32.80 57.49 -8.87
N LEU A 13 -32.96 58.13 -7.72
CA LEU A 13 -32.48 57.63 -6.43
C LEU A 13 -33.16 56.36 -6.04
N LYS A 14 -34.50 56.25 -6.23
CA LYS A 14 -35.27 55.01 -6.00
C LYS A 14 -34.86 53.88 -6.93
N LYS A 15 -34.54 54.16 -8.18
CA LYS A 15 -34.01 53.13 -9.10
C LYS A 15 -32.62 52.70 -8.71
N LEU A 16 -31.76 53.61 -8.29
CA LEU A 16 -30.41 53.32 -7.86
C LEU A 16 -30.40 52.46 -6.57
N THR A 17 -31.27 52.78 -5.61
CA THR A 17 -31.39 51.97 -4.39
C THR A 17 -31.99 50.58 -4.68
N ALA A 18 -32.94 50.45 -5.62
CA ALA A 18 -33.49 49.17 -6.03
C ALA A 18 -32.44 48.26 -6.72
N VAL A 19 -31.61 48.85 -7.59
CA VAL A 19 -30.50 48.14 -8.24
C VAL A 19 -29.44 47.71 -7.24
N PHE A 20 -29.08 48.57 -6.28
CA PHE A 20 -28.16 48.24 -5.20
C PHE A 20 -28.67 47.11 -4.32
N PHE A 21 -30.00 47.14 -3.99
CA PHE A 21 -30.62 46.09 -3.22
C PHE A 21 -30.68 44.76 -3.99
N LEU A 22 -30.91 44.77 -5.30
CA LEU A 22 -30.90 43.61 -6.17
C LEU A 22 -29.46 43.01 -6.27
N LEU A 23 -28.42 43.81 -6.33
CA LEU A 23 -27.04 43.39 -6.33
C LEU A 23 -26.61 42.76 -5.00
N VAL A 24 -27.08 43.26 -3.88
CA VAL A 24 -26.81 42.66 -2.54
C VAL A 24 -27.54 41.34 -2.35
N LEU A 25 -28.69 41.12 -3.01
CA LEU A 25 -29.41 39.85 -2.98
C LEU A 25 -28.78 38.76 -3.86
N CYS A 26 -27.85 39.13 -4.76
CA CYS A 26 -27.07 38.17 -5.55
C CYS A 26 -25.95 37.57 -4.69
N ASN A 27 -26.36 36.95 -3.54
CA ASN A 27 -25.43 36.15 -2.75
C ASN A 27 -25.00 34.95 -3.60
N THR A 28 -23.71 34.84 -3.86
CA THR A 28 -23.11 33.65 -4.45
C THR A 28 -23.43 32.46 -3.53
N SER A 29 -24.36 31.63 -3.93
CA SER A 29 -24.62 30.35 -3.26
C SER A 29 -23.37 29.50 -3.46
N LEU A 30 -22.52 29.44 -2.44
CA LEU A 30 -21.39 28.49 -2.38
C LEU A 30 -22.01 27.12 -2.14
N ALA A 31 -22.30 26.42 -3.22
CA ALA A 31 -22.71 25.04 -3.16
C ALA A 31 -21.45 24.18 -2.94
N ASP A 32 -21.11 23.90 -1.70
CA ASP A 32 -20.03 22.98 -1.37
C ASP A 32 -20.43 21.57 -1.81
N ARG A 33 -19.50 20.89 -2.47
CA ARG A 33 -19.74 19.50 -2.90
C ARG A 33 -19.62 18.59 -1.69
N VAL A 34 -20.51 17.62 -1.60
CA VAL A 34 -20.49 16.60 -0.51
C VAL A 34 -19.12 15.94 -0.37
N LYS A 35 -18.37 15.78 -1.46
CA LYS A 35 -17.01 15.25 -1.47
C LYS A 35 -15.99 16.11 -0.69
N ASP A 36 -16.25 17.41 -0.56
CA ASP A 36 -15.36 18.37 0.10
C ASP A 36 -15.69 18.48 1.60
N LEU A 37 -16.91 18.12 1.98
CA LEU A 37 -17.43 18.19 3.35
C LEU A 37 -17.43 16.84 4.08
N ALA A 38 -17.45 15.72 3.34
CA ALA A 38 -17.56 14.39 3.91
C ALA A 38 -16.47 13.47 3.42
N SER A 39 -15.81 12.77 4.33
CA SER A 39 -14.95 11.64 4.05
C SER A 39 -15.66 10.34 4.45
N PHE A 40 -15.53 9.31 3.61
CA PHE A 40 -16.06 8.00 3.96
C PHE A 40 -15.20 7.40 5.06
N ALA A 41 -15.73 7.25 6.27
CA ALA A 41 -15.02 6.64 7.40
C ALA A 41 -14.59 5.19 7.13
N ALA A 42 -15.25 4.50 6.20
CA ALA A 42 -14.93 3.14 5.77
C ALA A 42 -13.83 3.06 4.69
N ALA A 43 -13.39 4.17 4.11
CA ALA A 43 -12.31 4.20 3.11
C ALA A 43 -10.94 4.22 3.79
N ARG A 44 -10.70 3.31 4.73
CA ARG A 44 -9.38 3.14 5.35
C ARG A 44 -8.58 2.18 4.50
N SER A 45 -7.31 2.52 4.28
CA SER A 45 -6.35 1.56 3.74
C SER A 45 -6.06 0.51 4.81
N ASN A 46 -5.91 -0.74 4.39
CA ASN A 46 -5.54 -1.84 5.28
C ASN A 46 -4.11 -2.26 5.02
N GLN A 47 -3.31 -2.30 6.08
CA GLN A 47 -1.93 -2.74 5.97
C GLN A 47 -1.88 -4.27 5.89
N LEU A 48 -1.18 -4.76 4.87
CA LEU A 48 -0.99 -6.18 4.63
C LEU A 48 0.46 -6.57 4.94
N ILE A 49 0.61 -7.74 5.53
CA ILE A 49 1.91 -8.33 5.84
C ILE A 49 1.91 -9.81 5.45
N GLY A 50 3.05 -10.29 4.97
CA GLY A 50 3.22 -11.69 4.65
C GLY A 50 4.68 -12.11 4.70
N TYR A 51 4.88 -13.41 4.79
CA TYR A 51 6.17 -14.05 4.71
C TYR A 51 6.33 -14.70 3.34
N GLY A 52 7.46 -14.50 2.69
CA GLY A 52 7.73 -15.04 1.37
C GLY A 52 9.18 -15.50 1.20
N LEU A 53 9.44 -16.11 0.06
CA LEU A 53 10.78 -16.47 -0.39
C LEU A 53 11.08 -15.78 -1.71
N VAL A 54 12.26 -15.22 -1.82
CA VAL A 54 12.83 -14.74 -3.07
C VAL A 54 13.84 -15.76 -3.56
N VAL A 55 13.70 -16.20 -4.81
CA VAL A 55 14.58 -17.19 -5.45
C VAL A 55 15.24 -16.61 -6.68
N GLY A 56 16.33 -17.25 -7.14
CA GLY A 56 17.05 -16.80 -8.32
C GLY A 56 18.06 -15.69 -8.06
N LEU A 57 18.44 -15.47 -6.81
CA LEU A 57 19.51 -14.54 -6.45
C LEU A 57 20.87 -15.05 -6.92
N GLN A 58 21.75 -14.14 -7.27
CA GLN A 58 23.11 -14.49 -7.76
C GLN A 58 24.12 -14.41 -6.61
N GLY A 59 24.02 -15.33 -5.67
CA GLY A 59 24.96 -15.40 -4.55
C GLY A 59 24.73 -14.39 -3.42
N THR A 60 23.66 -13.60 -3.48
CA THR A 60 23.35 -12.54 -2.51
C THR A 60 22.25 -12.95 -1.51
N GLY A 61 21.82 -14.19 -1.52
CA GLY A 61 20.80 -14.73 -0.63
C GLY A 61 21.30 -14.97 0.80
N ASP A 62 20.51 -15.72 1.56
CA ASP A 62 20.71 -15.90 3.00
C ASP A 62 21.91 -16.78 3.37
N GLY A 63 22.43 -17.58 2.44
CA GLY A 63 23.55 -18.49 2.70
C GLY A 63 23.20 -19.66 3.63
N ALA A 64 24.22 -20.31 4.18
CA ALA A 64 24.11 -21.58 4.88
C ALA A 64 23.56 -21.54 6.30
N SER A 65 23.18 -20.38 6.83
CA SER A 65 23.00 -20.21 8.28
C SER A 65 21.55 -20.04 8.74
N ILE A 66 20.55 -20.11 7.85
CA ILE A 66 19.19 -19.70 8.21
C ILE A 66 18.24 -20.89 8.10
N PHE A 67 18.00 -21.50 9.26
CA PHE A 67 17.12 -22.66 9.43
C PHE A 67 15.70 -22.44 8.86
N PHE A 68 15.09 -21.26 9.10
CA PHE A 68 13.74 -21.00 8.62
C PHE A 68 13.65 -20.85 7.10
N THR A 69 14.70 -20.41 6.43
CA THR A 69 14.74 -20.32 4.95
C THR A 69 14.74 -21.73 4.35
N THR A 70 15.52 -22.65 4.91
CA THR A 70 15.57 -24.05 4.50
C THR A 70 14.22 -24.75 4.72
N GLN A 71 13.62 -24.56 5.89
CA GLN A 71 12.33 -25.14 6.22
C GLN A 71 11.20 -24.63 5.32
N SER A 72 11.21 -23.33 5.03
CA SER A 72 10.21 -22.71 4.15
C SER A 72 10.36 -23.17 2.71
N LEU A 73 11.59 -23.29 2.22
CA LEU A 73 11.87 -23.83 0.90
C LEU A 73 11.40 -25.28 0.77
N ALA A 74 11.67 -26.11 1.78
CA ALA A 74 11.18 -27.48 1.82
C ALA A 74 9.67 -27.58 1.82
N SER A 75 8.98 -26.70 2.55
CA SER A 75 7.51 -26.61 2.56
C SER A 75 6.94 -26.24 1.19
N VAL A 76 7.56 -25.28 0.50
CA VAL A 76 7.15 -24.89 -0.85
C VAL A 76 7.35 -26.03 -1.85
N LEU A 77 8.52 -26.69 -1.82
CA LEU A 77 8.83 -27.81 -2.69
C LEU A 77 7.88 -28.99 -2.42
N GLY A 78 7.54 -29.25 -1.16
CA GLY A 78 6.54 -30.26 -0.77
C GLY A 78 5.15 -29.97 -1.37
N LYS A 79 4.72 -28.70 -1.39
CA LYS A 79 3.46 -28.29 -2.05
C LYS A 79 3.50 -28.47 -3.57
N LEU A 80 4.67 -28.42 -4.16
CA LEU A 80 4.89 -28.67 -5.59
C LEU A 80 5.06 -30.16 -5.91
N GLY A 81 4.88 -31.05 -4.93
CA GLY A 81 4.98 -32.51 -5.10
C GLY A 81 6.41 -33.05 -5.02
N VAL A 82 7.38 -32.21 -4.68
CA VAL A 82 8.76 -32.64 -4.45
C VAL A 82 8.92 -33.02 -2.97
N SER A 83 8.93 -34.31 -2.69
CA SER A 83 9.08 -34.82 -1.32
C SER A 83 10.58 -34.85 -0.94
N ILE A 84 10.96 -34.01 -0.02
CA ILE A 84 12.32 -33.94 0.53
C ILE A 84 12.37 -34.58 1.92
N THR A 85 11.26 -35.16 2.38
CA THR A 85 11.04 -35.59 3.77
C THR A 85 11.99 -36.61 4.31
N GLY A 86 12.55 -37.50 3.45
CA GLY A 86 13.58 -38.45 3.86
C GLY A 86 15.00 -37.89 3.79
N GLN A 87 15.20 -36.94 2.96
CA GLN A 87 16.55 -36.34 2.71
C GLN A 87 16.86 -35.18 3.65
N LEU A 88 15.84 -34.53 4.26
CA LEU A 88 16.08 -33.45 5.21
C LEU A 88 16.76 -33.91 6.48
N ALA A 89 16.41 -35.10 7.01
CA ALA A 89 17.10 -35.68 8.15
C ALA A 89 18.54 -36.08 7.77
N ASP A 90 18.72 -36.61 6.56
CA ASP A 90 20.04 -36.94 6.03
C ASP A 90 20.84 -35.67 5.68
N PHE A 91 20.17 -34.61 5.22
CA PHE A 91 20.77 -33.28 4.99
C PHE A 91 21.12 -32.58 6.30
N GLU A 92 20.33 -32.72 7.36
CA GLU A 92 20.68 -32.18 8.68
C GLU A 92 21.87 -32.95 9.29
N ALA A 93 21.91 -34.26 9.13
CA ALA A 93 23.03 -35.09 9.55
C ALA A 93 24.30 -34.80 8.71
N ALA A 94 24.16 -34.65 7.39
CA ALA A 94 25.25 -34.28 6.49
C ALA A 94 25.73 -32.85 6.71
N ASN A 95 24.84 -31.92 7.07
CA ASN A 95 25.20 -30.53 7.43
C ASN A 95 26.00 -30.45 8.73
N GLN A 96 25.81 -31.42 9.65
CA GLN A 96 26.65 -31.50 10.84
C GLN A 96 28.05 -32.11 10.52
N ALA A 97 28.12 -32.91 9.47
CA ALA A 97 29.38 -33.63 9.13
C ALA A 97 30.25 -32.94 8.08
N THR A 98 29.69 -32.32 7.03
CA THR A 98 30.54 -31.87 5.90
C THR A 98 30.04 -30.71 5.04
N GLY A 99 28.81 -30.21 5.21
CA GLY A 99 28.40 -29.23 4.23
C GLY A 99 27.08 -28.54 4.54
N ARG A 100 27.18 -27.32 4.95
CA ARG A 100 26.06 -26.40 5.01
C ARG A 100 25.45 -26.24 3.63
N LEU A 101 24.14 -26.46 3.51
CA LEU A 101 23.40 -26.09 2.31
C LEU A 101 23.55 -24.57 2.10
N ASP A 102 24.29 -24.19 1.09
CA ASP A 102 24.55 -22.79 0.82
C ASP A 102 23.42 -22.19 -0.03
N LEU A 103 22.44 -21.62 0.63
CA LEU A 103 21.27 -21.00 0.00
C LEU A 103 21.56 -19.57 -0.51
N LYS A 104 22.71 -19.38 -1.14
CA LYS A 104 23.07 -18.05 -1.68
C LYS A 104 22.10 -17.52 -2.75
N ASN A 105 21.30 -18.39 -3.32
CA ASN A 105 20.34 -18.02 -4.38
C ASN A 105 18.90 -17.86 -3.86
N VAL A 106 18.69 -18.01 -2.54
CA VAL A 106 17.37 -17.91 -1.90
C VAL A 106 17.46 -16.99 -0.70
N ALA A 107 16.42 -16.20 -0.48
CA ALA A 107 16.29 -15.34 0.69
C ALA A 107 14.88 -15.39 1.26
N ALA A 108 14.78 -15.47 2.58
CA ALA A 108 13.53 -15.26 3.29
C ALA A 108 13.23 -13.77 3.41
N VAL A 109 12.00 -13.40 3.08
CA VAL A 109 11.59 -12.00 3.02
C VAL A 109 10.27 -11.77 3.73
N MET A 110 10.15 -10.58 4.27
CA MET A 110 8.88 -10.01 4.69
C MET A 110 8.34 -9.14 3.56
N VAL A 111 7.10 -9.35 3.23
CA VAL A 111 6.38 -8.59 2.21
C VAL A 111 5.33 -7.75 2.91
N THR A 112 5.37 -6.46 2.69
CA THR A 112 4.39 -5.51 3.21
C THR A 112 3.74 -4.76 2.07
N GLY A 113 2.45 -4.48 2.19
CA GLY A 113 1.70 -3.72 1.20
C GLY A 113 0.56 -2.97 1.85
N GLU A 114 -0.01 -2.05 1.14
CA GLU A 114 -1.18 -1.30 1.55
C GLU A 114 -2.33 -1.60 0.59
N LEU A 115 -3.43 -2.10 1.13
CA LEU A 115 -4.65 -2.33 0.37
C LEU A 115 -5.51 -1.07 0.44
N PRO A 116 -5.65 -0.31 -0.65
CA PRO A 116 -6.51 0.87 -0.67
C PRO A 116 -7.96 0.49 -0.34
N GLY A 117 -8.68 1.41 0.28
CA GLY A 117 -10.14 1.28 0.44
C GLY A 117 -10.83 1.10 -0.91
N PHE A 118 -11.86 0.29 -0.95
CA PHE A 118 -12.62 -0.04 -2.18
C PHE A 118 -11.84 -0.82 -3.26
N SER A 119 -10.75 -1.51 -2.89
CA SER A 119 -10.01 -2.38 -3.80
C SER A 119 -10.90 -3.51 -4.31
N LYS A 120 -10.73 -3.84 -5.59
CA LYS A 120 -11.48 -4.92 -6.26
C LYS A 120 -10.58 -6.14 -6.48
N PRO A 121 -11.16 -7.35 -6.52
CA PRO A 121 -10.41 -8.54 -6.93
C PRO A 121 -9.72 -8.35 -8.28
N GLY A 122 -8.46 -8.77 -8.38
CA GLY A 122 -7.64 -8.59 -9.58
C GLY A 122 -6.91 -7.25 -9.68
N GLN A 123 -7.10 -6.34 -8.75
CA GLN A 123 -6.35 -5.09 -8.69
C GLN A 123 -4.90 -5.36 -8.29
N ARG A 124 -3.97 -4.66 -8.93
CA ARG A 124 -2.55 -4.68 -8.55
C ARG A 124 -2.30 -3.70 -7.42
N ILE A 125 -1.47 -4.10 -6.48
CA ILE A 125 -0.97 -3.27 -5.39
C ILE A 125 0.55 -3.30 -5.39
N ASP A 126 1.14 -2.20 -4.97
CA ASP A 126 2.58 -2.13 -4.76
C ASP A 126 2.94 -2.79 -3.43
N VAL A 127 4.04 -3.52 -3.41
CA VAL A 127 4.52 -4.19 -2.21
C VAL A 127 5.99 -3.87 -1.98
N SER A 128 6.36 -3.74 -0.72
CA SER A 128 7.75 -3.64 -0.29
C SER A 128 8.23 -5.01 0.17
N VAL A 129 9.42 -5.39 -0.28
CA VAL A 129 10.02 -6.69 0.04
C VAL A 129 11.32 -6.43 0.80
N SER A 130 11.41 -6.94 2.02
CA SER A 130 12.54 -6.75 2.92
C SER A 130 13.12 -8.10 3.35
N ALA A 131 14.44 -8.25 3.28
CA ALA A 131 15.11 -9.44 3.75
C ALA A 131 14.96 -9.59 5.27
N ILE A 132 14.62 -10.78 5.74
CA ILE A 132 14.57 -11.12 7.17
C ILE A 132 15.92 -11.73 7.59
N GLY A 133 16.57 -12.41 6.65
CA GLY A 133 17.80 -13.14 6.89
C GLY A 133 19.08 -12.33 6.66
N LYS A 134 20.08 -12.97 6.11
CA LYS A 134 21.39 -12.39 5.83
C LYS A 134 21.56 -11.94 4.39
N ALA A 135 20.51 -11.99 3.58
CA ALA A 135 20.59 -11.58 2.19
C ALA A 135 21.04 -10.12 2.07
N THR A 136 22.08 -9.92 1.27
CA THR A 136 22.68 -8.60 1.09
C THR A 136 22.03 -7.81 -0.03
N ASN A 137 21.39 -8.49 -0.99
CA ASN A 137 20.74 -7.87 -2.12
C ASN A 137 19.64 -8.81 -2.67
N LEU A 138 18.47 -8.24 -2.96
CA LEU A 138 17.32 -8.98 -3.54
C LEU A 138 17.14 -8.73 -5.04
N ARG A 139 18.01 -7.96 -5.66
CA ARG A 139 17.92 -7.62 -7.09
C ARG A 139 18.05 -8.86 -7.96
N GLY A 140 17.21 -8.94 -8.98
CA GLY A 140 17.18 -10.04 -9.93
C GLY A 140 16.47 -11.29 -9.43
N GLY A 141 16.08 -11.34 -8.16
CA GLY A 141 15.30 -12.44 -7.63
C GLY A 141 13.81 -12.34 -7.95
N ASN A 142 13.14 -13.48 -7.96
CA ASN A 142 11.69 -13.60 -8.11
C ASN A 142 11.05 -13.94 -6.75
N LEU A 143 10.06 -13.15 -6.35
CA LEU A 143 9.24 -13.46 -5.18
C LEU A 143 8.30 -14.60 -5.51
N LEU A 144 8.35 -15.66 -4.73
CA LEU A 144 7.40 -16.76 -4.84
C LEU A 144 6.01 -16.33 -4.36
N LEU A 145 5.00 -17.12 -4.77
CA LEU A 145 3.61 -16.88 -4.37
C LEU A 145 3.49 -16.72 -2.84
N THR A 146 3.10 -15.53 -2.42
CA THR A 146 3.06 -15.14 -1.01
C THR A 146 1.65 -14.65 -0.68
N SER A 147 1.07 -15.23 0.37
CA SER A 147 -0.20 -14.75 0.92
C SER A 147 0.06 -13.58 1.86
N LEU A 148 -0.60 -12.46 1.61
CA LEU A 148 -0.60 -11.32 2.52
C LEU A 148 -1.87 -11.35 3.38
N ARG A 149 -1.73 -10.96 4.64
CA ARG A 149 -2.84 -10.89 5.61
C ARG A 149 -2.92 -9.48 6.19
N GLY A 150 -4.13 -9.04 6.51
CA GLY A 150 -4.36 -7.82 7.26
C GLY A 150 -3.92 -7.97 8.73
N ALA A 151 -3.80 -6.84 9.43
CA ALA A 151 -3.42 -6.83 10.84
C ALA A 151 -4.48 -7.46 11.76
N ASP A 152 -5.68 -7.61 11.26
CA ASP A 152 -6.86 -8.19 11.92
C ASP A 152 -7.07 -9.71 11.66
N GLY A 153 -6.18 -10.35 10.91
CA GLY A 153 -6.16 -11.81 10.69
C GLY A 153 -6.63 -12.26 9.32
#